data_4ea77e00ad642124efd98b8aaaba1851
#
_entry.id   4ea77e00ad642124efd98b8aaaba1851
#
_cell.length_a   1.000
_cell.length_b   1.000
_cell.length_c   1.000
_cell.angle_alpha   90.00
_cell.angle_beta   90.00
_cell.angle_gamma   90.00
#
_symmetry.space_group_name_H-M   'P 1'
#
loop_
_entity.id
_entity.type
_entity.pdbx_description
1 polymer ?
#
loop_
_entity_poly.entity_id
_entity_poly.type
_entity_poly.pdbx_seq_one_letter_code
_entity_poly.pdbx_strand_id
1 'polypeptide(L)'
;RQMCIRDRYTVVDFHYAGGVKQVMKQLAGKIHTDAPTIYGDTTWGELLDSVKSAPNKVIHSLEDPVAKEPGLKIMRGNISPAGAIVRPTAVYEEVKYIKGAAKVYECDQDAYRAIMAGEIVAGDILVIRYEGCKGAPGMKELMLSIDALIGLGLDKKVGLITDARFSGFNYGAIVGHV
;
A
#
# COMPACT_ATOMS: atom_id res chain seq x y z
N ARG A 1 -2.09 -1.97 -16.37
CA ARG A 1 -2.75 -0.95 -17.24
C ARG A 1 -3.45 0.15 -16.43
N GLN A 2 -4.07 -0.16 -15.29
CA GLN A 2 -4.71 0.86 -14.42
C GLN A 2 -3.71 1.78 -13.70
N MET A 3 -2.50 1.32 -13.35
CA MET A 3 -1.45 2.19 -12.82
C MET A 3 -1.07 3.30 -13.80
N CYS A 4 -0.91 2.95 -15.07
CA CYS A 4 -0.53 3.91 -16.12
C CYS A 4 -1.63 4.93 -16.45
N ILE A 5 -2.88 4.67 -16.10
CA ILE A 5 -4.01 5.58 -16.36
C ILE A 5 -4.19 6.61 -15.24
N ARG A 6 -3.78 6.27 -14.00
CA ARG A 6 -3.91 7.17 -12.84
C ARG A 6 -2.68 8.03 -12.60
N ASP A 7 -1.51 7.52 -12.95
CA ASP A 7 -0.26 8.23 -12.81
C ASP A 7 -0.01 9.05 -14.08
N ARG A 8 0.08 10.34 -13.89
CA ARG A 8 0.35 11.30 -14.96
C ARG A 8 1.70 11.06 -15.64
N TYR A 9 2.62 10.39 -14.92
CA TYR A 9 3.99 10.14 -15.34
C TYR A 9 4.35 8.67 -15.24
N THR A 10 5.19 8.22 -16.18
CA THR A 10 5.70 6.86 -16.22
C THR A 10 6.96 6.69 -15.37
N VAL A 11 7.40 5.43 -15.16
CA VAL A 11 8.71 5.14 -14.53
C VAL A 11 9.87 5.73 -15.34
N VAL A 12 9.72 5.82 -16.65
CA VAL A 12 10.71 6.44 -17.54
C VAL A 12 10.81 7.94 -17.29
N ASP A 13 9.65 8.63 -17.14
CA ASP A 13 9.62 10.03 -16.76
C ASP A 13 10.26 10.26 -15.39
N PHE A 14 9.98 9.38 -14.44
CA PHE A 14 10.60 9.41 -13.10
C PHE A 14 12.11 9.25 -13.18
N HIS A 15 12.63 8.34 -14.00
CA HIS A 15 14.06 8.16 -14.22
C HIS A 15 14.72 9.46 -14.75
N TYR A 16 14.16 10.04 -15.80
CA TYR A 16 14.68 11.27 -16.38
C TYR A 16 14.52 12.50 -15.47
N ALA A 17 13.55 12.48 -14.57
CA ALA A 17 13.38 13.53 -13.56
C ALA A 17 14.42 13.48 -12.42
N GLY A 18 15.35 12.52 -12.45
CA GLY A 18 16.40 12.32 -11.44
C GLY A 18 16.25 11.06 -10.62
N GLY A 19 15.12 10.32 -10.77
CA GLY A 19 14.90 9.01 -10.17
C GLY A 19 14.99 8.99 -8.65
N VAL A 20 15.33 7.82 -8.11
CA VAL A 20 15.42 7.59 -6.66
C VAL A 20 16.41 8.55 -5.98
N LYS A 21 17.54 8.86 -6.63
CA LYS A 21 18.55 9.79 -6.06
C LYS A 21 17.96 11.18 -5.83
N GLN A 22 17.13 11.66 -6.74
CA GLN A 22 16.45 12.96 -6.57
C GLN A 22 15.42 12.93 -5.43
N VAL A 23 14.67 11.85 -5.28
CA VAL A 23 13.75 11.68 -4.15
C VAL A 23 14.52 11.68 -2.83
N MET A 24 15.62 10.91 -2.75
CA MET A 24 16.47 10.86 -1.55
C MET A 24 17.09 12.22 -1.23
N LYS A 25 17.45 12.99 -2.24
CA LYS A 25 17.94 14.38 -2.05
C LYS A 25 16.88 15.28 -1.42
N GLN A 26 15.61 15.19 -1.85
CA GLN A 26 14.52 15.93 -1.19
C GLN A 26 14.32 15.50 0.27
N LEU A 27 14.66 14.25 0.61
CA LEU A 27 14.54 13.69 1.94
C LEU A 27 15.84 13.82 2.78
N ALA A 28 16.90 14.44 2.29
CA ALA A 28 18.22 14.46 2.94
C ALA A 28 18.17 14.91 4.40
N GLY A 29 17.34 15.90 4.74
CA GLY A 29 17.16 16.35 6.12
C GLY A 29 16.37 15.41 7.04
N LYS A 30 15.90 14.26 6.52
CA LYS A 30 15.06 13.28 7.25
C LYS A 30 15.68 11.87 7.26
N ILE A 31 16.85 11.70 6.70
CA ILE A 31 17.58 10.43 6.61
C ILE A 31 18.98 10.57 7.19
N HIS A 32 19.60 9.47 7.55
CA HIS A 32 20.97 9.42 8.02
C HIS A 32 21.94 9.53 6.83
N THR A 33 22.37 10.74 6.51
CA THR A 33 23.24 11.01 5.36
C THR A 33 24.69 10.55 5.56
N ASP A 34 25.08 10.29 6.80
CA ASP A 34 26.37 9.71 7.19
C ASP A 34 26.44 8.18 7.00
N ALA A 35 25.28 7.53 6.78
CA ALA A 35 25.24 6.10 6.54
C ALA A 35 25.97 5.73 5.25
N PRO A 36 26.75 4.62 5.24
CA PRO A 36 27.44 4.17 4.05
C PRO A 36 26.47 3.68 2.97
N THR A 37 26.84 3.86 1.72
CA THR A 37 26.13 3.28 0.59
C THR A 37 26.60 1.85 0.32
N ILE A 38 25.96 1.15 -0.59
CA ILE A 38 26.38 -0.18 -1.07
C ILE A 38 27.79 -0.17 -1.69
N TYR A 39 28.29 1.01 -2.10
CA TYR A 39 29.64 1.17 -2.66
C TYR A 39 30.75 1.16 -1.58
N GLY A 40 30.39 1.20 -0.30
CA GLY A 40 31.26 0.96 0.84
C GLY A 40 32.13 2.14 1.26
N ASP A 41 32.66 2.87 0.32
CA ASP A 41 33.58 4.01 0.49
C ASP A 41 32.89 5.39 0.34
N THR A 42 31.59 5.39 0.09
CA THR A 42 30.78 6.59 -0.15
C THR A 42 29.58 6.63 0.79
N THR A 43 29.33 7.76 1.41
CA THR A 43 28.13 8.01 2.23
C THR A 43 26.95 8.45 1.37
N TRP A 44 25.73 8.39 1.94
CA TRP A 44 24.55 8.95 1.30
C TRP A 44 24.70 10.45 1.07
N GLY A 45 25.30 11.19 2.00
CA GLY A 45 25.54 12.64 1.85
C GLY A 45 26.35 12.94 0.59
N GLU A 46 27.54 12.33 0.46
CA GLU A 46 28.41 12.49 -0.70
C GLU A 46 27.70 12.11 -2.02
N LEU A 47 26.95 10.99 -2.01
CA LEU A 47 26.17 10.58 -3.18
C LEU A 47 25.13 11.61 -3.56
N LEU A 48 24.39 12.15 -2.58
CA LEU A 48 23.31 13.10 -2.81
C LEU A 48 23.81 14.50 -3.19
N ASP A 49 25.00 14.90 -2.71
CA ASP A 49 25.66 16.16 -3.12
C ASP A 49 26.01 16.17 -4.61
N SER A 50 26.29 14.99 -5.17
CA SER A 50 26.54 14.83 -6.61
C SER A 50 25.28 15.00 -7.47
N VAL A 51 24.08 14.96 -6.89
CA VAL A 51 22.80 15.07 -7.62
C VAL A 51 22.54 16.52 -8.00
N LYS A 52 22.59 16.81 -9.30
CA LYS A 52 22.39 18.16 -9.86
C LYS A 52 20.93 18.54 -10.14
N SER A 53 20.02 17.55 -10.14
CA SER A 53 18.60 17.77 -10.44
C SER A 53 17.91 18.57 -9.31
N ALA A 54 16.96 19.41 -9.70
CA ALA A 54 16.07 20.15 -8.80
C ALA A 54 14.68 19.50 -8.74
N PRO A 55 13.84 19.82 -7.75
CA PRO A 55 12.42 19.47 -7.78
C PRO A 55 11.76 19.87 -9.09
N ASN A 56 10.84 19.06 -9.58
CA ASN A 56 10.19 19.23 -10.86
C ASN A 56 8.75 18.69 -10.83
N LYS A 57 8.09 18.66 -11.98
CA LYS A 57 6.69 18.22 -12.08
C LYS A 57 6.47 16.71 -11.79
N VAL A 58 7.54 15.92 -11.77
CA VAL A 58 7.49 14.48 -11.51
C VAL A 58 7.91 14.18 -10.07
N ILE A 59 8.99 14.84 -9.60
CA ILE A 59 9.52 14.71 -8.24
C ILE A 59 9.39 16.09 -7.57
N HIS A 60 8.37 16.22 -6.76
CA HIS A 60 8.04 17.44 -6.05
C HIS A 60 8.98 17.69 -4.87
N SER A 61 9.00 18.93 -4.37
CA SER A 61 9.68 19.26 -3.12
C SER A 61 8.85 18.82 -1.90
N LEU A 62 9.46 18.83 -0.72
CA LEU A 62 8.74 18.53 0.54
C LEU A 62 7.69 19.57 0.89
N GLU A 63 7.88 20.81 0.44
CA GLU A 63 6.95 21.94 0.68
C GLU A 63 5.70 21.86 -0.21
N ASP A 64 5.83 21.22 -1.38
CA ASP A 64 4.73 21.03 -2.34
C ASP A 64 4.59 19.54 -2.73
N PRO A 65 4.18 18.66 -1.82
CA PRO A 65 4.08 17.22 -2.07
C PRO A 65 2.88 16.89 -2.97
N VAL A 66 2.99 15.84 -3.77
CA VAL A 66 1.89 15.31 -4.61
C VAL A 66 0.66 14.95 -3.79
N ALA A 67 0.86 14.44 -2.56
CA ALA A 67 -0.20 14.12 -1.63
C ALA A 67 0.19 14.54 -0.21
N LYS A 68 -0.77 15.08 0.53
CA LYS A 68 -0.57 15.46 1.95
C LYS A 68 -0.64 14.27 2.89
N GLU A 69 -1.42 13.26 2.51
CA GLU A 69 -1.53 12.01 3.28
C GLU A 69 -0.37 11.07 2.94
N PRO A 70 0.12 10.31 3.93
CA PRO A 70 1.17 9.32 3.69
C PRO A 70 0.67 8.18 2.81
N GLY A 71 1.56 7.59 2.02
CA GLY A 71 1.24 6.42 1.20
C GLY A 71 0.85 5.18 2.01
N LEU A 72 1.40 5.05 3.23
CA LEU A 72 1.10 4.01 4.21
C LEU A 72 0.80 4.65 5.56
N LYS A 73 -0.18 4.09 6.29
CA LYS A 73 -0.55 4.52 7.64
C LYS A 73 -0.66 3.32 8.56
N ILE A 74 -0.08 3.46 9.76
CA ILE A 74 -0.24 2.46 10.82
C ILE A 74 -1.54 2.75 11.55
N MET A 75 -2.42 1.76 11.61
CA MET A 75 -3.67 1.77 12.36
C MET A 75 -3.50 0.94 13.62
N ARG A 76 -4.17 1.32 14.70
CA ARG A 76 -4.19 0.56 15.96
C ARG A 76 -5.61 0.47 16.48
N GLY A 77 -5.95 -0.67 17.05
CA GLY A 77 -7.26 -0.93 17.62
C GLY A 77 -7.28 -2.24 18.39
N ASN A 78 -8.44 -2.61 18.90
CA ASN A 78 -8.60 -3.84 19.70
C ASN A 78 -8.29 -5.12 18.92
N ILE A 79 -8.50 -5.14 17.60
CA ILE A 79 -8.15 -6.29 16.73
C ILE A 79 -6.64 -6.34 16.49
N SER A 80 -5.99 -5.19 16.33
CA SER A 80 -4.55 -5.10 16.06
C SER A 80 -3.89 -4.05 16.99
N PRO A 81 -3.66 -4.36 18.26
CA PRO A 81 -3.05 -3.43 19.20
C PRO A 81 -1.58 -3.12 18.87
N ALA A 82 -0.87 -4.06 18.26
CA ALA A 82 0.51 -3.86 17.81
C ALA A 82 0.60 -2.97 16.56
N GLY A 83 -0.44 -2.91 15.76
CA GLY A 83 -0.53 -2.11 14.55
C GLY A 83 -0.89 -2.95 13.33
N ALA A 84 -1.58 -2.32 12.40
CA ALA A 84 -1.94 -2.83 11.09
C ALA A 84 -1.66 -1.77 10.04
N ILE A 85 -1.59 -2.14 8.77
CA ILE A 85 -1.25 -1.23 7.68
C ILE A 85 -2.46 -0.97 6.80
N VAL A 86 -2.67 0.30 6.47
CA VAL A 86 -3.62 0.76 5.46
C VAL A 86 -2.95 1.70 4.47
N ARG A 87 -3.45 1.74 3.24
CA ARG A 87 -3.08 2.74 2.24
C ARG A 87 -4.19 3.78 2.13
N PRO A 88 -4.11 4.94 2.79
CA PRO A 88 -5.19 5.93 2.78
C PRO A 88 -5.57 6.40 1.38
N THR A 89 -4.60 6.51 0.47
CA THR A 89 -4.81 6.95 -0.91
C THR A 89 -5.57 5.94 -1.78
N ALA A 90 -5.72 4.69 -1.31
CA ALA A 90 -6.46 3.63 -2.00
C ALA A 90 -7.85 3.38 -1.42
N VAL A 91 -8.17 3.98 -0.27
CA VAL A 91 -9.47 3.84 0.39
C VAL A 91 -10.44 4.86 -0.22
N TYR A 92 -11.55 4.37 -0.76
CA TYR A 92 -12.62 5.23 -1.27
C TYR A 92 -13.34 5.94 -0.11
N GLU A 93 -13.88 7.13 -0.37
CA GLU A 93 -14.62 7.92 0.64
C GLU A 93 -15.76 7.13 1.27
N GLU A 94 -16.48 6.33 0.46
CA GLU A 94 -17.64 5.54 0.84
C GLU A 94 -17.31 4.46 1.89
N VAL A 95 -16.06 4.01 1.94
CA VAL A 95 -15.60 2.94 2.85
C VAL A 95 -14.53 3.40 3.85
N LYS A 96 -14.33 4.70 4.02
CA LYS A 96 -13.50 5.23 5.12
C LYS A 96 -14.06 4.88 6.50
N TYR A 97 -15.36 4.75 6.59
CA TYR A 97 -16.05 4.17 7.73
C TYR A 97 -16.96 3.05 7.26
N ILE A 98 -16.73 1.85 7.74
CA ILE A 98 -17.57 0.69 7.45
C ILE A 98 -17.79 -0.10 8.74
N LYS A 99 -19.03 -0.57 8.93
CA LYS A 99 -19.42 -1.41 10.04
C LYS A 99 -20.36 -2.50 9.51
N GLY A 100 -20.06 -3.74 9.84
CA GLY A 100 -20.86 -4.87 9.34
C GLY A 100 -20.54 -6.18 10.04
N ALA A 101 -21.21 -7.24 9.59
CA ALA A 101 -20.96 -8.58 10.05
C ALA A 101 -19.58 -9.07 9.57
N ALA A 102 -18.82 -9.70 10.45
CA ALA A 102 -17.58 -10.32 10.07
C ALA A 102 -17.82 -11.69 9.41
N LYS A 103 -17.29 -11.87 8.21
CA LYS A 103 -17.23 -13.15 7.48
C LYS A 103 -15.78 -13.62 7.52
N VAL A 104 -15.50 -14.67 8.28
CA VAL A 104 -14.15 -15.12 8.62
C VAL A 104 -13.79 -16.37 7.82
N TYR A 105 -12.64 -16.33 7.16
CA TYR A 105 -12.09 -17.44 6.37
C TYR A 105 -10.63 -17.68 6.76
N GLU A 106 -10.22 -18.96 6.67
CA GLU A 106 -8.90 -19.41 7.09
C GLU A 106 -7.84 -19.33 5.97
N CYS A 107 -8.28 -19.02 4.75
CA CYS A 107 -7.36 -18.78 3.62
C CYS A 107 -8.04 -17.96 2.51
N ASP A 108 -7.21 -17.40 1.62
CA ASP A 108 -7.64 -16.60 0.47
C ASP A 108 -8.56 -17.38 -0.50
N GLN A 109 -8.28 -18.67 -0.71
CA GLN A 109 -9.04 -19.50 -1.63
C GLN A 109 -10.48 -19.72 -1.16
N ASP A 110 -10.69 -19.93 0.14
CA ASP A 110 -12.04 -20.14 0.68
C ASP A 110 -12.83 -18.83 0.68
N ALA A 111 -12.20 -17.72 1.02
CA ALA A 111 -12.77 -16.40 0.88
C ALA A 111 -13.18 -16.11 -0.57
N TYR A 112 -12.31 -16.41 -1.53
CA TYR A 112 -12.60 -16.27 -2.95
C TYR A 112 -13.83 -17.09 -3.38
N ARG A 113 -13.91 -18.36 -2.95
CA ARG A 113 -15.08 -19.21 -3.27
C ARG A 113 -16.39 -18.62 -2.73
N ALA A 114 -16.36 -18.12 -1.49
CA ALA A 114 -17.52 -17.48 -0.86
C ALA A 114 -17.92 -16.17 -1.58
N ILE A 115 -16.94 -15.36 -2.01
CA ILE A 115 -17.23 -14.17 -2.83
C ILE A 115 -17.91 -14.57 -4.13
N MET A 116 -17.37 -15.56 -4.84
CA MET A 116 -17.92 -16.03 -6.12
C MET A 116 -19.27 -16.72 -5.98
N ALA A 117 -19.54 -17.34 -4.82
CA ALA A 117 -20.85 -17.90 -4.49
C ALA A 117 -21.90 -16.84 -4.08
N GLY A 118 -21.50 -15.56 -3.96
CA GLY A 118 -22.39 -14.48 -3.54
C GLY A 118 -22.70 -14.46 -2.03
N GLU A 119 -21.90 -15.13 -1.23
CA GLU A 119 -22.06 -15.16 0.24
C GLU A 119 -21.57 -13.85 0.89
N ILE A 120 -20.70 -13.11 0.21
CA ILE A 120 -20.21 -11.81 0.65
C ILE A 120 -21.01 -10.73 -0.02
N VAL A 121 -21.66 -9.90 0.79
CA VAL A 121 -22.56 -8.85 0.32
C VAL A 121 -22.11 -7.46 0.79
N ALA A 122 -22.70 -6.43 0.21
CA ALA A 122 -22.42 -5.05 0.60
C ALA A 122 -22.66 -4.83 2.12
N GLY A 123 -21.69 -4.24 2.79
CA GLY A 123 -21.73 -3.99 4.23
C GLY A 123 -21.02 -5.06 5.08
N ASP A 124 -20.61 -6.18 4.51
CA ASP A 124 -19.83 -7.19 5.24
C ASP A 124 -18.38 -6.73 5.49
N ILE A 125 -17.78 -7.30 6.52
CA ILE A 125 -16.33 -7.22 6.79
C ILE A 125 -15.73 -8.59 6.53
N LEU A 126 -15.01 -8.73 5.45
CA LEU A 126 -14.29 -9.95 5.10
C LEU A 126 -13.02 -10.04 5.95
N VAL A 127 -12.85 -11.13 6.69
CA VAL A 127 -11.67 -11.38 7.50
C VAL A 127 -10.98 -12.63 6.99
N ILE A 128 -9.74 -12.48 6.49
CA ILE A 128 -8.93 -13.60 6.00
C ILE A 128 -7.71 -13.71 6.91
N ARG A 129 -7.54 -14.84 7.55
CA ARG A 129 -6.50 -15.10 8.53
C ARG A 129 -5.63 -16.29 8.15
N TYR A 130 -4.51 -16.46 8.85
CA TYR A 130 -3.49 -17.51 8.62
C TYR A 130 -2.82 -17.44 7.23
N GLU A 131 -2.82 -16.28 6.62
CA GLU A 131 -2.10 -15.98 5.39
C GLU A 131 -0.84 -15.12 5.63
N GLY A 132 -0.62 -14.72 6.89
CA GLY A 132 0.56 -14.01 7.36
C GLY A 132 1.74 -14.94 7.66
N CYS A 133 2.80 -14.39 8.28
CA CYS A 133 4.06 -15.09 8.54
C CYS A 133 3.94 -16.24 9.53
N LYS A 134 2.89 -16.30 10.34
CA LYS A 134 2.64 -17.40 11.30
C LYS A 134 1.71 -18.49 10.76
N GLY A 135 0.97 -18.23 9.71
CA GLY A 135 -0.05 -19.14 9.18
C GLY A 135 0.27 -19.70 7.81
N ALA A 136 1.07 -18.99 7.03
CA ALA A 136 1.43 -19.38 5.68
C ALA A 136 2.94 -19.28 5.44
N PRO A 137 3.51 -20.13 4.56
CA PRO A 137 4.90 -20.00 4.17
C PRO A 137 5.15 -18.67 3.47
N GLY A 138 5.91 -17.77 4.12
CA GLY A 138 6.40 -16.57 3.49
C GLY A 138 5.42 -15.42 3.36
N MET A 139 4.34 -15.33 4.13
CA MET A 139 3.44 -14.17 4.14
C MET A 139 3.05 -13.72 2.72
N LYS A 140 2.20 -14.48 2.07
CA LYS A 140 1.80 -14.22 0.69
C LYS A 140 0.96 -12.95 0.53
N GLU A 141 0.87 -12.48 -0.69
CA GLU A 141 0.03 -11.38 -1.09
C GLU A 141 -1.36 -11.90 -1.44
N LEU A 142 -2.39 -11.31 -0.85
CA LEU A 142 -3.78 -11.64 -1.19
C LEU A 142 -4.13 -11.04 -2.55
N MET A 143 -4.49 -11.89 -3.50
CA MET A 143 -4.89 -11.46 -4.84
C MET A 143 -6.29 -11.95 -5.21
N LEU A 144 -6.60 -13.22 -4.96
CA LEU A 144 -7.85 -13.83 -5.43
C LEU A 144 -9.08 -13.12 -4.89
N SER A 145 -9.17 -12.97 -3.57
CA SER A 145 -10.31 -12.34 -2.93
C SER A 145 -10.42 -10.85 -3.30
N ILE A 146 -9.29 -10.14 -3.37
CA ILE A 146 -9.30 -8.71 -3.69
C ILE A 146 -9.73 -8.47 -5.13
N ASP A 147 -9.18 -9.24 -6.08
CA ASP A 147 -9.55 -9.14 -7.49
C ASP A 147 -11.03 -9.52 -7.72
N ALA A 148 -11.53 -10.51 -6.99
CA ALA A 148 -12.95 -10.88 -7.02
C ALA A 148 -13.85 -9.76 -6.49
N LEU A 149 -13.50 -9.12 -5.36
CA LEU A 149 -14.25 -7.98 -4.82
C LEU A 149 -14.29 -6.82 -5.81
N ILE A 150 -13.17 -6.51 -6.46
CA ILE A 150 -13.08 -5.47 -7.48
C ILE A 150 -13.93 -5.86 -8.71
N GLY A 151 -13.77 -7.08 -9.18
CA GLY A 151 -14.50 -7.60 -10.36
C GLY A 151 -16.02 -7.58 -10.21
N LEU A 152 -16.52 -7.77 -8.99
CA LEU A 152 -17.95 -7.73 -8.64
C LEU A 152 -18.43 -6.34 -8.19
N GLY A 153 -17.54 -5.32 -8.14
CA GLY A 153 -17.89 -3.98 -7.68
C GLY A 153 -18.20 -3.88 -6.18
N LEU A 154 -17.63 -4.80 -5.39
CA LEU A 154 -17.78 -4.86 -3.93
C LEU A 154 -16.65 -4.12 -3.19
N ASP A 155 -15.60 -3.70 -3.86
CA ASP A 155 -14.45 -2.96 -3.33
C ASP A 155 -14.82 -1.63 -2.66
N LYS A 156 -15.96 -1.05 -3.02
CA LYS A 156 -16.56 0.16 -2.42
C LYS A 156 -17.61 -0.12 -1.35
N LYS A 157 -17.83 -1.38 -1.00
CA LYS A 157 -18.96 -1.79 -0.16
C LYS A 157 -18.59 -2.80 0.93
N VAL A 158 -17.42 -3.43 0.83
CA VAL A 158 -16.94 -4.48 1.74
C VAL A 158 -15.61 -4.02 2.30
N GLY A 159 -15.42 -4.18 3.62
CA GLY A 159 -14.11 -4.02 4.26
C GLY A 159 -13.36 -5.35 4.25
N LEU A 160 -12.02 -5.32 4.11
CA LEU A 160 -11.19 -6.50 4.20
C LEU A 160 -10.12 -6.32 5.28
N ILE A 161 -9.98 -7.33 6.14
CA ILE A 161 -8.97 -7.40 7.21
C ILE A 161 -8.19 -8.69 7.04
N THR A 162 -6.85 -8.63 7.13
CA THR A 162 -5.99 -9.79 7.00
C THR A 162 -4.66 -9.64 7.73
N ASP A 163 -4.09 -10.75 8.17
CA ASP A 163 -2.72 -10.84 8.66
C ASP A 163 -1.69 -10.92 7.52
N ALA A 164 -2.14 -11.10 6.29
CA ALA A 164 -1.32 -11.09 5.08
C ALA A 164 -1.00 -9.67 4.60
N ARG A 165 -0.39 -9.57 3.44
CA ARG A 165 -0.13 -8.33 2.73
C ARG A 165 -0.99 -8.21 1.47
N PHE A 166 -1.03 -7.02 0.90
CA PHE A 166 -1.77 -6.70 -0.31
C PHE A 166 -0.98 -5.77 -1.21
N SER A 167 -1.31 -5.79 -2.50
CA SER A 167 -0.61 -5.02 -3.52
C SER A 167 -0.85 -3.51 -3.42
N GLY A 168 0.12 -2.76 -3.92
CA GLY A 168 -0.03 -1.34 -4.20
C GLY A 168 -1.12 -1.01 -5.21
N PHE A 169 -1.63 -1.98 -5.94
CA PHE A 169 -2.69 -1.84 -6.94
C PHE A 169 -4.10 -1.86 -6.38
N ASN A 170 -4.27 -2.44 -5.21
CA ASN A 170 -5.58 -2.73 -4.67
C ASN A 170 -6.24 -1.49 -4.10
N TYR A 171 -7.52 -1.32 -4.38
CA TYR A 171 -8.38 -0.26 -3.87
C TYR A 171 -9.46 -0.84 -2.98
N GLY A 172 -9.96 -0.02 -2.05
CA GLY A 172 -10.98 -0.38 -1.10
C GLY A 172 -10.51 -0.24 0.35
N ALA A 173 -11.39 -0.58 1.29
CA ALA A 173 -11.08 -0.58 2.72
C ALA A 173 -10.31 -1.86 3.09
N ILE A 174 -9.02 -1.90 2.78
CA ILE A 174 -8.15 -3.05 3.05
C ILE A 174 -7.18 -2.71 4.17
N VAL A 175 -7.18 -3.54 5.22
CA VAL A 175 -6.27 -3.46 6.35
C VAL A 175 -5.45 -4.75 6.41
N GLY A 176 -4.17 -4.64 6.21
CA GLY A 176 -3.24 -5.77 6.22
C GLY A 176 -2.28 -5.74 7.39
N HIS A 177 -1.51 -6.81 7.53
CA HIS A 177 -0.50 -6.98 8.58
C HIS A 177 -1.11 -6.87 10.00
N VAL A 178 -2.34 -7.38 10.19
CA VAL A 178 -3.05 -7.41 11.48
C VAL A 178 -2.42 -8.41 12.43
#